data_e5bd11e564802870e0d9c5ecc28f4569
#
_entry.id   e5bd11e564802870e0d9c5ecc28f4569
#
_cell.length_a   1.000
_cell.length_b   1.000
_cell.length_c   1.000
_cell.angle_alpha   90.00
_cell.angle_beta   90.00
_cell.angle_gamma   90.00
#
_symmetry.space_group_name_H-M   'P 1'
#
loop_
_entity.id
_entity.type
_entity.pdbx_description
1 polymer ?
#
loop_
_entity_poly.entity_id
_entity_poly.type
_entity_poly.pdbx_seq_one_letter_code
_entity_poly.pdbx_strand_id
1 'polypeptide(L)'
;MATNAQETAKQENGSRVFFESVIEKGIEPSAKEMLKIYDGYDIGWKITYRKQVAAVKSFIGSQKGYEYSRDKGIMPYIENIAKTDCGVSVKDRWDPMDIVMVKKSMKKTVEGTIRELTNMEGMSKESNLLILNAYMREALRDKILIGISLKAIKSNKRKANVELANMREDNSTRINIEPIDGSVKCTLTLGKKANYLFDTGELRI
;
A
#
# COMPACT_ATOMS: atom_id res chain seq x y z
N MET A 1 6.63 28.16 10.94
CA MET A 1 7.20 27.32 9.87
C MET A 1 6.55 25.95 9.96
N ALA A 2 6.15 25.35 8.83
CA ALA A 2 5.65 23.97 8.84
C ALA A 2 6.78 23.02 9.27
N THR A 3 6.43 21.95 10.01
CA THR A 3 7.39 20.88 10.32
C THR A 3 7.70 20.08 9.06
N ASN A 4 8.85 19.41 8.99
CA ASN A 4 9.19 18.51 7.85
C ASN A 4 8.07 17.50 7.57
N ALA A 5 7.42 16.97 8.60
CA ALA A 5 6.31 16.01 8.46
C ALA A 5 5.08 16.65 7.80
N GLN A 6 4.73 17.90 8.14
CA GLN A 6 3.61 18.61 7.52
C GLN A 6 3.89 18.93 6.05
N GLU A 7 5.12 19.25 5.71
CA GLU A 7 5.51 19.49 4.33
C GLU A 7 5.45 18.20 3.51
N THR A 8 5.99 17.10 4.02
CA THR A 8 5.89 15.78 3.40
C THR A 8 4.43 15.40 3.16
N ALA A 9 3.57 15.60 4.15
CA ALA A 9 2.14 15.33 4.03
C ALA A 9 1.46 16.12 2.89
N LYS A 10 1.83 17.40 2.69
CA LYS A 10 1.33 18.20 1.56
C LYS A 10 1.83 17.66 0.21
N GLN A 11 3.10 17.24 0.14
CA GLN A 11 3.70 16.66 -1.07
C GLN A 11 3.00 15.37 -1.48
N GLU A 12 2.76 14.47 -0.55
CA GLU A 12 2.05 13.21 -0.77
C GLU A 12 0.59 13.45 -1.17
N ASN A 13 -0.09 14.40 -0.54
CA ASN A 13 -1.44 14.79 -0.94
C ASN A 13 -1.45 15.40 -2.35
N GLY A 14 -0.41 16.13 -2.73
CA GLY A 14 -0.20 16.59 -4.11
C GLY A 14 -0.14 15.44 -5.10
N SER A 15 0.64 14.37 -4.78
CA SER A 15 0.68 13.14 -5.59
C SER A 15 -0.69 12.50 -5.71
N ARG A 16 -1.43 12.37 -4.61
CA ARG A 16 -2.77 11.80 -4.59
C ARG A 16 -3.73 12.54 -5.53
N VAL A 17 -3.78 13.87 -5.44
CA VAL A 17 -4.65 14.68 -6.30
C VAL A 17 -4.23 14.60 -7.76
N PHE A 18 -2.92 14.55 -8.01
CA PHE A 18 -2.39 14.43 -9.37
C PHE A 18 -2.76 13.07 -9.98
N PHE A 19 -2.67 11.97 -9.21
CA PHE A 19 -3.11 10.63 -9.64
C PHE A 19 -4.60 10.62 -9.99
N GLU A 20 -5.45 11.08 -9.07
CA GLU A 20 -6.89 11.12 -9.28
C GLU A 20 -7.25 11.91 -10.54
N SER A 21 -6.65 13.08 -10.73
CA SER A 21 -6.96 13.94 -11.87
C SER A 21 -6.50 13.34 -13.20
N VAL A 22 -5.26 12.86 -13.26
CA VAL A 22 -4.69 12.38 -14.53
C VAL A 22 -5.14 10.96 -14.88
N ILE A 23 -5.31 10.09 -13.89
CA ILE A 23 -5.71 8.70 -14.15
C ILE A 23 -7.22 8.61 -14.42
N GLU A 24 -8.04 9.23 -13.57
CA GLU A 24 -9.49 9.12 -13.66
C GLU A 24 -10.09 10.05 -14.73
N LYS A 25 -9.65 11.31 -14.73
CA LYS A 25 -10.24 12.35 -15.59
C LYS A 25 -9.44 12.61 -16.87
N GLY A 26 -8.18 12.18 -16.94
CA GLY A 26 -7.29 12.45 -18.08
C GLY A 26 -6.79 13.90 -18.15
N ILE A 27 -6.94 14.67 -17.08
CA ILE A 27 -6.64 16.11 -17.03
C ILE A 27 -5.54 16.36 -15.98
N GLU A 28 -4.48 17.04 -16.39
CA GLU A 28 -3.44 17.46 -15.45
C GLU A 28 -3.93 18.68 -14.65
N PRO A 29 -3.80 18.66 -13.30
CA PRO A 29 -4.16 19.81 -12.48
C PRO A 29 -3.34 21.04 -12.86
N SER A 30 -3.96 22.21 -12.83
CA SER A 30 -3.27 23.48 -13.03
C SER A 30 -2.30 23.79 -11.89
N ALA A 31 -1.27 24.59 -12.18
CA ALA A 31 -0.33 25.06 -11.15
C ALA A 31 -1.05 25.77 -9.98
N LYS A 32 -2.11 26.53 -10.28
CA LYS A 32 -2.92 27.22 -9.28
C LYS A 32 -3.65 26.25 -8.33
N GLU A 33 -4.15 25.15 -8.84
CA GLU A 33 -4.77 24.08 -8.03
C GLU A 33 -3.73 23.38 -7.16
N MET A 34 -2.58 23.05 -7.73
CA MET A 34 -1.51 22.37 -6.99
C MET A 34 -0.91 23.24 -5.89
N LEU A 35 -0.73 24.54 -6.12
CA LEU A 35 -0.25 25.50 -5.11
C LEU A 35 -1.21 25.66 -3.91
N LYS A 36 -2.51 25.39 -4.07
CA LYS A 36 -3.46 25.35 -2.95
C LYS A 36 -3.25 24.14 -2.04
N ILE A 37 -2.68 23.07 -2.58
CA ILE A 37 -2.44 21.80 -1.85
C ILE A 37 -1.06 21.84 -1.21
N TYR A 38 -0.08 22.28 -1.97
CA TYR A 38 1.31 22.37 -1.56
C TYR A 38 1.90 23.71 -2.06
N ASP A 39 2.17 24.60 -1.14
CA ASP A 39 2.72 25.94 -1.39
C ASP A 39 4.14 25.92 -1.98
N GLY A 40 4.92 24.87 -1.74
CA GLY A 40 6.22 24.61 -2.37
C GLY A 40 6.16 23.95 -3.74
N TYR A 41 4.98 23.88 -4.38
CA TYR A 41 4.85 23.28 -5.71
C TYR A 41 5.59 24.08 -6.78
N ASP A 42 6.52 23.41 -7.45
CA ASP A 42 7.37 23.95 -8.49
C ASP A 42 7.47 23.02 -9.69
N ILE A 43 8.32 23.37 -10.66
CA ILE A 43 8.58 22.54 -11.83
C ILE A 43 9.18 21.17 -11.48
N GLY A 44 9.98 21.07 -10.41
CA GLY A 44 10.55 19.82 -9.92
C GLY A 44 9.48 18.88 -9.39
N TRP A 45 8.49 19.41 -8.66
CA TRP A 45 7.34 18.64 -8.19
C TRP A 45 6.41 18.26 -9.34
N LYS A 46 6.20 19.13 -10.31
CA LYS A 46 5.44 18.78 -11.52
C LYS A 46 6.06 17.59 -12.24
N ILE A 47 7.38 17.58 -12.39
CA ILE A 47 8.12 16.47 -12.99
C ILE A 47 7.95 15.19 -12.14
N THR A 48 8.06 15.31 -10.82
CA THR A 48 7.88 14.20 -9.89
C THR A 48 6.51 13.57 -10.06
N TYR A 49 5.44 14.35 -9.97
CA TYR A 49 4.07 13.85 -10.05
C TYR A 49 3.75 13.21 -11.41
N ARG A 50 4.23 13.80 -12.51
CA ARG A 50 4.08 13.20 -13.85
C ARG A 50 4.75 11.82 -13.96
N LYS A 51 5.94 11.68 -13.39
CA LYS A 51 6.66 10.39 -13.39
C LYS A 51 5.98 9.36 -12.50
N GLN A 52 5.52 9.75 -11.34
CA GLN A 52 4.76 8.89 -10.46
C GLN A 52 3.46 8.41 -11.12
N VAL A 53 2.71 9.31 -11.79
CA VAL A 53 1.52 8.93 -12.58
C VAL A 53 1.88 7.94 -13.69
N ALA A 54 2.97 8.20 -14.43
CA ALA A 54 3.39 7.30 -15.50
C ALA A 54 3.73 5.90 -14.96
N ALA A 55 4.38 5.83 -13.79
CA ALA A 55 4.69 4.61 -13.09
C ALA A 55 3.42 3.85 -12.67
N VAL A 56 2.47 4.52 -12.01
CA VAL A 56 1.18 3.92 -11.65
C VAL A 56 0.44 3.42 -12.88
N LYS A 57 0.35 4.22 -13.94
CA LYS A 57 -0.28 3.80 -15.20
C LYS A 57 0.39 2.58 -15.82
N SER A 58 1.71 2.47 -15.77
CA SER A 58 2.41 1.28 -16.29
C SER A 58 2.01 0.02 -15.53
N PHE A 59 1.74 0.12 -14.24
CA PHE A 59 1.31 -1.01 -13.41
C PHE A 59 -0.16 -1.36 -13.62
N ILE A 60 -1.08 -0.37 -13.56
CA ILE A 60 -2.51 -0.62 -13.68
C ILE A 60 -3.00 -0.77 -15.13
N GLY A 61 -2.21 -0.36 -16.12
CA GLY A 61 -2.60 -0.30 -17.53
C GLY A 61 -3.65 0.80 -17.76
N SER A 62 -4.69 0.48 -18.54
CA SER A 62 -5.82 1.39 -18.83
C SER A 62 -6.91 1.38 -17.76
N GLN A 63 -6.73 0.67 -16.65
CA GLN A 63 -7.75 0.57 -15.62
C GLN A 63 -8.01 1.93 -14.95
N LYS A 64 -9.29 2.18 -14.66
CA LYS A 64 -9.82 3.37 -13.98
C LYS A 64 -10.81 2.94 -12.91
N GLY A 65 -11.44 3.91 -12.25
CA GLY A 65 -12.46 3.66 -11.25
C GLY A 65 -11.87 3.44 -9.85
N TYR A 66 -10.71 4.02 -9.57
CA TYR A 66 -10.10 3.98 -8.25
C TYR A 66 -10.52 5.17 -7.38
N GLU A 67 -10.62 4.94 -6.09
CA GLU A 67 -10.58 5.94 -5.03
C GLU A 67 -9.15 6.03 -4.51
N TYR A 68 -8.68 7.23 -4.26
CA TYR A 68 -7.32 7.53 -3.80
C TYR A 68 -7.37 8.02 -2.36
N SER A 69 -6.83 7.25 -1.46
CA SER A 69 -6.90 7.45 -0.01
C SER A 69 -5.52 7.79 0.56
N ARG A 70 -5.51 8.75 1.49
CA ARG A 70 -4.38 9.07 2.35
C ARG A 70 -4.90 9.29 3.77
N ASP A 71 -5.38 10.48 4.08
CA ASP A 71 -5.88 10.85 5.41
C ASP A 71 -7.37 10.49 5.64
N LYS A 72 -8.06 10.07 4.58
CA LYS A 72 -9.48 9.70 4.58
C LYS A 72 -9.69 8.48 3.68
N GLY A 73 -10.77 7.76 3.90
CA GLY A 73 -11.15 6.61 3.08
C GLY A 73 -10.57 5.29 3.57
N ILE A 74 -10.14 4.43 2.65
CA ILE A 74 -9.75 3.05 2.99
C ILE A 74 -8.45 2.97 3.79
N MET A 75 -7.49 3.88 3.59
CA MET A 75 -6.19 3.84 4.27
C MET A 75 -6.32 3.96 5.79
N PRO A 76 -6.95 5.01 6.37
CA PRO A 76 -7.16 5.06 7.82
C PRO A 76 -8.06 3.95 8.37
N TYR A 77 -8.94 3.37 7.55
CA TYR A 77 -9.69 2.18 7.93
C TYR A 77 -8.76 0.98 8.16
N ILE A 78 -7.87 0.69 7.19
CA ILE A 78 -6.89 -0.40 7.29
C ILE A 78 -5.96 -0.18 8.49
N GLU A 79 -5.46 1.05 8.67
CA GLU A 79 -4.60 1.41 9.80
C GLU A 79 -5.28 1.20 11.15
N ASN A 80 -6.57 1.53 11.25
CA ASN A 80 -7.32 1.30 12.48
C ASN A 80 -7.44 -0.19 12.78
N ILE A 81 -7.80 -1.02 11.81
CA ILE A 81 -7.87 -2.48 11.95
C ILE A 81 -6.51 -3.06 12.35
N ALA A 82 -5.45 -2.64 11.68
CA ALA A 82 -4.10 -3.09 12.02
C ALA A 82 -3.73 -2.77 13.47
N LYS A 83 -4.12 -1.60 13.96
CA LYS A 83 -3.89 -1.18 15.34
C LYS A 83 -4.74 -1.95 16.35
N THR A 84 -6.05 -2.05 16.12
CA THR A 84 -7.01 -2.62 17.09
C THR A 84 -6.94 -4.14 17.10
N ASP A 85 -6.99 -4.76 15.92
CA ASP A 85 -7.23 -6.18 15.75
C ASP A 85 -5.96 -6.98 15.48
N CYS A 86 -4.91 -6.30 14.95
CA CYS A 86 -3.63 -6.93 14.63
C CYS A 86 -2.47 -6.49 15.56
N GLY A 87 -2.70 -5.59 16.51
CA GLY A 87 -1.70 -5.20 17.51
C GLY A 87 -0.54 -4.34 16.98
N VAL A 88 -0.70 -3.70 15.83
CA VAL A 88 0.32 -2.82 15.26
C VAL A 88 0.39 -1.52 16.07
N SER A 89 1.49 -1.29 16.78
CA SER A 89 1.67 -0.11 17.62
C SER A 89 2.22 1.10 16.89
N VAL A 90 2.98 0.89 15.81
CA VAL A 90 3.66 1.94 15.04
C VAL A 90 3.40 1.70 13.55
N LYS A 91 2.62 2.60 12.94
CA LYS A 91 2.25 2.55 11.52
C LYS A 91 3.47 2.42 10.60
N ASP A 92 4.43 3.31 10.73
CA ASP A 92 5.59 3.40 9.82
C ASP A 92 6.48 2.15 9.80
N ARG A 93 6.34 1.28 10.79
CA ARG A 93 7.05 -0.01 10.84
C ARG A 93 6.29 -1.14 10.16
N TRP A 94 4.99 -0.98 9.97
CA TRP A 94 4.15 -1.98 9.35
C TRP A 94 3.78 -1.60 7.92
N ASP A 95 3.36 -0.36 7.73
CA ASP A 95 2.81 0.14 6.49
C ASP A 95 3.54 1.42 6.05
N PRO A 96 4.52 1.32 5.14
CA PRO A 96 5.24 2.46 4.59
C PRO A 96 4.47 3.14 3.44
N MET A 97 3.20 2.80 3.20
CA MET A 97 2.41 3.37 2.12
C MET A 97 2.04 4.83 2.41
N ASP A 98 2.22 5.67 1.40
CA ASP A 98 1.88 7.09 1.44
C ASP A 98 0.47 7.33 0.87
N ILE A 99 0.04 6.46 -0.05
CA ILE A 99 -1.28 6.50 -0.71
C ILE A 99 -1.78 5.08 -0.88
N VAL A 100 -3.08 4.88 -0.69
CA VAL A 100 -3.77 3.63 -1.03
C VAL A 100 -4.82 3.90 -2.11
N MET A 101 -4.77 3.15 -3.19
CA MET A 101 -5.79 3.13 -4.24
C MET A 101 -6.67 1.90 -4.05
N VAL A 102 -7.98 2.07 -4.09
CA VAL A 102 -8.95 0.96 -4.06
C VAL A 102 -9.95 1.11 -5.20
N LYS A 103 -10.30 0.01 -5.87
CA LYS A 103 -11.40 0.03 -6.86
C LYS A 103 -12.70 0.43 -6.16
N LYS A 104 -13.34 1.50 -6.63
CA LYS A 104 -14.60 2.03 -6.04
C LYS A 104 -15.69 0.96 -5.95
N SER A 105 -15.82 0.12 -6.99
CA SER A 105 -16.77 -0.99 -7.02
C SER A 105 -16.51 -2.07 -5.99
N MET A 106 -15.26 -2.21 -5.53
CA MET A 106 -14.83 -3.26 -4.60
C MET A 106 -14.60 -2.75 -3.17
N LYS A 107 -14.67 -1.44 -2.93
CA LYS A 107 -14.33 -0.84 -1.63
C LYS A 107 -15.07 -1.49 -0.47
N LYS A 108 -16.40 -1.61 -0.56
CA LYS A 108 -17.20 -2.23 0.51
C LYS A 108 -16.86 -3.71 0.72
N THR A 109 -16.58 -4.42 -0.36
CA THR A 109 -16.12 -5.83 -0.29
C THR A 109 -14.79 -5.92 0.41
N VAL A 110 -13.81 -5.06 0.04
CA VAL A 110 -12.50 -5.00 0.70
C VAL A 110 -12.63 -4.70 2.19
N GLU A 111 -13.43 -3.70 2.57
CA GLU A 111 -13.68 -3.36 3.97
C GLU A 111 -14.31 -4.52 4.74
N GLY A 112 -15.32 -5.18 4.16
CA GLY A 112 -15.99 -6.35 4.73
C GLY A 112 -15.02 -7.53 4.91
N THR A 113 -14.29 -7.89 3.85
CA THR A 113 -13.32 -9.00 3.88
C THR A 113 -12.22 -8.75 4.92
N ILE A 114 -11.65 -7.56 4.98
CA ILE A 114 -10.65 -7.22 6.00
C ILE A 114 -11.21 -7.44 7.40
N ARG A 115 -12.43 -6.94 7.68
CA ARG A 115 -13.07 -7.10 8.98
C ARG A 115 -13.32 -8.57 9.33
N GLU A 116 -13.84 -9.34 8.39
CA GLU A 116 -14.09 -10.78 8.59
C GLU A 116 -12.81 -11.55 8.89
N LEU A 117 -11.76 -11.30 8.12
CA LEU A 117 -10.48 -11.98 8.25
C LEU A 117 -9.75 -11.65 9.57
N THR A 118 -9.91 -10.44 10.09
CA THR A 118 -9.22 -10.00 11.31
C THR A 118 -10.05 -10.16 12.59
N ASN A 119 -11.31 -10.61 12.48
CA ASN A 119 -12.23 -10.84 13.61
C ASN A 119 -12.62 -12.32 13.78
N MET A 120 -11.82 -13.24 13.24
CA MET A 120 -12.10 -14.67 13.44
C MET A 120 -11.87 -15.07 14.90
N GLU A 121 -12.85 -15.77 15.47
CA GLU A 121 -12.81 -16.21 16.87
C GLU A 121 -11.61 -17.12 17.14
N GLY A 122 -10.93 -16.90 18.26
CA GLY A 122 -9.76 -17.68 18.67
C GLY A 122 -8.44 -17.31 17.99
N MET A 123 -8.41 -16.34 17.10
CA MET A 123 -7.17 -15.90 16.45
C MET A 123 -6.38 -14.92 17.32
N SER A 124 -5.05 -15.07 17.31
CA SER A 124 -4.16 -14.10 17.94
C SER A 124 -4.00 -12.83 17.07
N LYS A 125 -3.58 -11.73 17.68
CA LYS A 125 -3.29 -10.49 16.93
C LYS A 125 -2.22 -10.67 15.87
N GLU A 126 -1.21 -11.49 16.15
CA GLU A 126 -0.16 -11.84 15.20
C GLU A 126 -0.71 -12.64 14.02
N SER A 127 -1.62 -13.58 14.27
CA SER A 127 -2.29 -14.34 13.21
C SER A 127 -3.15 -13.42 12.33
N ASN A 128 -3.90 -12.51 12.93
CA ASN A 128 -4.69 -11.51 12.21
C ASN A 128 -3.80 -10.63 11.33
N LEU A 129 -2.62 -10.22 11.80
CA LEU A 129 -1.67 -9.44 11.03
C LEU A 129 -1.17 -10.22 9.80
N LEU A 130 -0.83 -11.50 9.97
CA LEU A 130 -0.39 -12.35 8.87
C LEU A 130 -1.47 -12.48 7.79
N ILE A 131 -2.72 -12.68 8.21
CA ILE A 131 -3.86 -12.81 7.32
C ILE A 131 -4.12 -11.48 6.59
N LEU A 132 -4.11 -10.36 7.31
CA LEU A 132 -4.25 -9.03 6.72
C LEU A 132 -3.16 -8.77 5.66
N ASN A 133 -1.90 -9.06 5.97
CA ASN A 133 -0.80 -8.91 5.03
C ASN A 133 -0.98 -9.80 3.78
N ALA A 134 -1.38 -11.04 3.96
CA ALA A 134 -1.65 -11.96 2.85
C ALA A 134 -2.76 -11.44 1.95
N TYR A 135 -3.86 -10.98 2.53
CA TYR A 135 -4.96 -10.40 1.78
C TYR A 135 -4.55 -9.13 1.01
N MET A 136 -3.80 -8.23 1.64
CA MET A 136 -3.33 -7.01 0.99
C MET A 136 -2.43 -7.32 -0.21
N ARG A 137 -1.53 -8.31 -0.10
CA ARG A 137 -0.69 -8.77 -1.23
C ARG A 137 -1.51 -9.35 -2.37
N GLU A 138 -2.53 -10.14 -2.08
CA GLU A 138 -3.43 -10.70 -3.09
C GLU A 138 -4.23 -9.60 -3.79
N ALA A 139 -4.82 -8.69 -3.01
CA ALA A 139 -5.54 -7.55 -3.55
C ALA A 139 -4.67 -6.61 -4.40
N LEU A 140 -3.35 -6.51 -4.11
CA LEU A 140 -2.39 -5.80 -4.95
C LEU A 140 -2.15 -6.53 -6.27
N ARG A 141 -1.97 -7.87 -6.27
CA ARG A 141 -1.81 -8.68 -7.49
C ARG A 141 -3.02 -8.52 -8.41
N ASP A 142 -4.21 -8.53 -7.83
CA ASP A 142 -5.48 -8.36 -8.54
C ASP A 142 -5.78 -6.91 -8.92
N LYS A 143 -4.92 -5.97 -8.50
CA LYS A 143 -5.09 -4.53 -8.71
C LYS A 143 -6.41 -3.99 -8.15
N ILE A 144 -6.88 -4.58 -7.06
CA ILE A 144 -8.09 -4.17 -6.33
C ILE A 144 -7.74 -3.13 -5.27
N LEU A 145 -6.67 -3.40 -4.51
CA LEU A 145 -6.14 -2.53 -3.47
C LEU A 145 -4.63 -2.37 -3.71
N ILE A 146 -4.19 -1.14 -3.92
CA ILE A 146 -2.80 -0.84 -4.30
C ILE A 146 -2.22 0.16 -3.32
N GLY A 147 -1.31 -0.30 -2.49
CA GLY A 147 -0.47 0.57 -1.65
C GLY A 147 0.67 1.16 -2.48
N ILE A 148 0.93 2.44 -2.32
CA ILE A 148 1.95 3.19 -3.05
C ILE A 148 2.88 3.88 -2.05
N SER A 149 4.17 3.57 -2.13
CA SER A 149 5.22 4.34 -1.45
C SER A 149 5.91 5.27 -2.45
N LEU A 150 6.02 6.53 -2.10
CA LEU A 150 6.43 7.60 -3.01
C LEU A 150 7.89 8.01 -2.78
N LYS A 151 8.56 8.35 -3.88
CA LYS A 151 9.88 9.01 -3.84
C LYS A 151 9.86 10.26 -4.70
N ALA A 152 10.55 11.30 -4.25
CA ALA A 152 10.71 12.53 -5.02
C ALA A 152 11.71 12.33 -6.16
N ILE A 153 11.29 12.61 -7.40
CA ILE A 153 12.07 12.42 -8.61
C ILE A 153 12.16 13.76 -9.35
N LYS A 154 12.91 14.70 -8.80
CA LYS A 154 13.02 16.07 -9.33
C LYS A 154 13.89 16.21 -10.57
N SER A 155 14.50 15.13 -11.07
CA SER A 155 15.38 15.16 -12.24
C SER A 155 14.69 14.62 -13.49
N ASN A 156 14.75 15.37 -14.59
CA ASN A 156 14.27 14.90 -15.90
C ASN A 156 15.05 13.69 -16.45
N LYS A 157 16.31 13.52 -16.04
CA LYS A 157 17.20 12.46 -16.53
C LYS A 157 16.91 11.09 -15.89
N ARG A 158 16.26 11.05 -14.73
CA ARG A 158 15.94 9.78 -14.05
C ARG A 158 14.53 9.33 -14.45
N LYS A 159 14.40 8.06 -14.82
CA LYS A 159 13.10 7.39 -14.93
C LYS A 159 12.59 7.07 -13.52
N ALA A 160 11.27 7.02 -13.35
CA ALA A 160 10.70 6.41 -12.16
C ALA A 160 10.95 4.90 -12.26
N ASN A 161 11.60 4.34 -11.26
CA ASN A 161 11.64 2.89 -11.10
C ASN A 161 10.36 2.47 -10.42
N VAL A 162 9.72 1.43 -10.95
CA VAL A 162 8.56 0.79 -10.35
C VAL A 162 9.01 -0.59 -9.90
N GLU A 163 8.87 -0.86 -8.63
CA GLU A 163 9.13 -2.19 -8.07
C GLU A 163 8.00 -2.61 -7.15
N LEU A 164 7.68 -3.89 -7.14
CA LEU A 164 6.86 -4.50 -6.11
C LEU A 164 7.76 -4.74 -4.90
N ALA A 165 7.54 -3.97 -3.84
CA ALA A 165 8.28 -4.10 -2.60
C ALA A 165 7.43 -4.80 -1.55
N ASN A 166 8.09 -5.33 -0.52
CA ASN A 166 7.42 -6.03 0.59
C ASN A 166 6.50 -7.17 0.14
N MET A 167 6.80 -7.75 -1.02
CA MET A 167 6.17 -8.95 -1.57
C MET A 167 7.09 -10.13 -1.31
N ARG A 168 7.21 -10.54 -0.05
CA ARG A 168 7.97 -11.76 0.23
C ARG A 168 7.22 -12.95 -0.36
N GLU A 169 7.81 -13.57 -1.34
CA GLU A 169 7.47 -14.96 -1.63
C GLU A 169 7.92 -15.78 -0.42
N ASP A 170 6.98 -16.47 0.17
CA ASP A 170 7.19 -17.21 1.43
C ASP A 170 8.04 -18.47 1.17
N ASN A 171 9.29 -18.25 0.79
CA ASN A 171 10.29 -19.31 0.66
C ASN A 171 10.84 -19.77 2.02
N SER A 172 10.40 -19.14 3.11
CA SER A 172 10.92 -19.39 4.46
C SER A 172 10.03 -20.32 5.30
N THR A 173 8.78 -20.53 4.92
CA THR A 173 7.89 -21.45 5.62
C THR A 173 7.79 -22.75 4.82
N ARG A 174 8.54 -23.75 5.24
CA ARG A 174 8.42 -25.09 4.68
C ARG A 174 7.60 -25.95 5.64
N ILE A 175 6.51 -26.52 5.11
CA ILE A 175 5.77 -27.59 5.78
C ILE A 175 6.34 -28.90 5.27
N ASN A 176 7.12 -29.59 6.12
CA ASN A 176 7.50 -30.97 5.85
C ASN A 176 6.47 -31.90 6.47
N ILE A 177 5.87 -32.74 5.64
CA ILE A 177 4.95 -33.78 6.06
C ILE A 177 5.66 -35.13 5.88
N GLU A 178 6.00 -35.80 6.98
CA GLU A 178 6.64 -37.09 6.98
C GLU A 178 5.67 -38.14 7.55
N PRO A 179 5.36 -39.23 6.80
CA PRO A 179 4.62 -40.34 7.37
C PRO A 179 5.54 -41.12 8.32
N ILE A 180 5.10 -41.37 9.54
CA ILE A 180 5.78 -42.19 10.52
C ILE A 180 4.77 -43.18 11.12
N ASP A 181 4.96 -44.47 10.86
CA ASP A 181 4.23 -45.59 11.49
C ASP A 181 2.78 -45.31 11.89
N GLY A 182 1.92 -45.02 10.93
CA GLY A 182 0.49 -44.75 11.17
C GLY A 182 0.14 -43.38 11.72
N SER A 183 1.12 -42.50 11.85
CA SER A 183 0.94 -41.08 12.20
C SER A 183 1.61 -40.15 11.18
N VAL A 184 1.22 -38.85 11.20
CA VAL A 184 1.80 -37.84 10.33
C VAL A 184 2.51 -36.82 11.20
N LYS A 185 3.82 -36.66 10.99
CA LYS A 185 4.60 -35.62 11.62
C LYS A 185 4.61 -34.38 10.71
N CYS A 186 3.96 -33.32 11.17
CA CYS A 186 4.07 -32.00 10.56
C CYS A 186 5.17 -31.20 11.25
N THR A 187 6.20 -30.84 10.51
CA THR A 187 7.23 -29.91 10.99
C THR A 187 7.05 -28.58 10.26
N LEU A 188 6.63 -27.54 10.99
CA LEU A 188 6.57 -26.18 10.50
C LEU A 188 7.93 -25.52 10.78
N THR A 189 8.71 -25.29 9.75
CA THR A 189 9.96 -24.53 9.87
C THR A 189 9.66 -23.07 9.54
N LEU A 190 9.50 -22.25 10.58
CA LEU A 190 9.45 -20.81 10.44
C LEU A 190 10.87 -20.32 10.16
N GLY A 191 11.08 -19.66 9.04
CA GLY A 191 12.37 -19.05 8.72
C GLY A 191 12.81 -18.10 9.84
N LYS A 192 14.11 -18.08 10.14
CA LYS A 192 14.67 -17.18 11.15
C LYS A 192 14.29 -15.74 10.84
N LYS A 193 13.51 -15.11 11.73
CA LYS A 193 13.06 -13.72 11.70
C LYS A 193 12.22 -13.37 10.44
N ALA A 194 11.06 -13.94 10.33
CA ALA A 194 10.02 -13.33 9.53
C ALA A 194 9.70 -11.96 10.14
N ASN A 195 10.18 -10.89 9.49
CA ASN A 195 9.86 -9.53 9.89
C ASN A 195 8.48 -9.23 9.30
N TYR A 196 7.42 -9.69 9.97
CA TYR A 196 6.02 -9.58 9.54
C TYR A 196 5.56 -8.13 9.33
N LEU A 197 6.39 -7.17 9.76
CA LEU A 197 6.08 -5.76 9.79
C LEU A 197 6.16 -5.06 8.41
N PHE A 198 6.71 -5.70 7.37
CA PHE A 198 6.86 -5.11 6.03
C PHE A 198 6.39 -6.05 4.91
N ASP A 199 5.37 -6.84 5.19
CA ASP A 199 4.92 -7.90 4.26
C ASP A 199 3.52 -7.63 3.68
N THR A 200 3.17 -6.35 3.55
CA THR A 200 1.87 -5.93 3.02
C THR A 200 1.81 -5.92 1.50
N GLY A 201 2.98 -5.89 0.83
CA GLY A 201 3.08 -5.66 -0.60
C GLY A 201 2.75 -4.22 -0.99
N GLU A 202 3.64 -3.56 -1.68
CA GLU A 202 3.44 -2.18 -2.15
C GLU A 202 4.07 -1.94 -3.51
N LEU A 203 3.56 -0.95 -4.21
CA LEU A 203 4.16 -0.38 -5.40
C LEU A 203 5.09 0.74 -4.97
N ARG A 204 6.41 0.52 -5.04
CA ARG A 204 7.42 1.54 -4.76
C ARG A 204 7.78 2.28 -6.04
N ILE A 205 7.70 3.60 -5.99
CA ILE A 205 7.91 4.47 -7.14
C ILE A 205 9.02 5.48 -6.85
#